data_9a642d5d6c333fc7f60d8c24ae3a8f3c
#
_entry.id   9a642d5d6c333fc7f60d8c24ae3a8f3c
#
_cell.length_a   1.000
_cell.length_b   1.000
_cell.length_c   1.000
_cell.angle_alpha   90.00
_cell.angle_beta   90.00
_cell.angle_gamma   90.00
#
_symmetry.space_group_name_H-M   'P 1'
#
loop_
_entity.id
_entity.type
_entity.pdbx_description
1 polymer ?
#
loop_
_entity_poly.entity_id
_entity_poly.type
_entity_poly.pdbx_seq_one_letter_code
_entity_poly.pdbx_strand_id
1 'polypeptide(L)'
;MFEKTGIASREMVMSVFPSIERINKGPVAVVECYQKIPCNPCETACPAGAIRVGDDINNIPARDEDRCTGCGRCVAKCPGLSIMIVDGSKSAKTVEFRIPYEFLPLPQAGETVVGLDRAGQPICEARVVRVTNPPAFDRTPVVTVEVDRAYLYDFRNIRTEA
;
A
#
# COMPACT_ATOMS: atom_id res chain seq x y z
N MET A 1 -12.84 -18.42 0.03
CA MET A 1 -11.56 -18.69 -0.65
C MET A 1 -10.43 -17.84 -0.06
N PHE A 2 -10.67 -16.55 0.12
CA PHE A 2 -9.68 -15.63 0.76
C PHE A 2 -9.18 -16.14 2.12
N GLU A 3 -10.07 -16.62 2.97
CA GLU A 3 -9.73 -17.12 4.31
C GLU A 3 -8.73 -18.29 4.29
N LYS A 4 -8.65 -19.00 3.17
CA LYS A 4 -7.74 -20.15 3.01
C LYS A 4 -6.41 -19.76 2.38
N THR A 5 -6.42 -18.79 1.48
CA THR A 5 -5.23 -18.44 0.67
C THR A 5 -4.58 -17.15 1.09
N GLY A 6 -5.33 -16.25 1.76
CA GLY A 6 -4.89 -14.88 2.02
C GLY A 6 -4.82 -14.01 0.77
N ILE A 7 -5.22 -14.52 -0.39
CA ILE A 7 -5.13 -13.82 -1.66
C ILE A 7 -6.48 -13.16 -1.93
N ALA A 8 -6.51 -11.82 -1.92
CA ALA A 8 -7.70 -11.04 -2.24
C ALA A 8 -8.05 -11.18 -3.72
N SER A 9 -9.35 -11.35 -4.02
CA SER A 9 -9.83 -11.30 -5.38
C SER A 9 -9.73 -9.90 -5.98
N ARG A 10 -9.76 -9.78 -7.31
CA ARG A 10 -9.74 -8.46 -7.95
C ARG A 10 -10.92 -7.59 -7.49
N GLU A 11 -12.09 -8.17 -7.29
CA GLU A 11 -13.26 -7.44 -6.77
C GLU A 11 -13.01 -6.89 -5.36
N MET A 12 -12.43 -7.70 -4.49
CA MET A 12 -12.06 -7.26 -3.13
C MET A 12 -11.06 -6.10 -3.19
N VAL A 13 -10.04 -6.22 -4.04
CA VAL A 13 -9.02 -5.17 -4.22
C VAL A 13 -9.67 -3.88 -4.71
N MET A 14 -10.48 -3.94 -5.75
CA MET A 14 -11.14 -2.77 -6.31
C MET A 14 -12.09 -2.11 -5.31
N SER A 15 -12.71 -2.88 -4.42
CA SER A 15 -13.62 -2.36 -3.41
C SER A 15 -12.96 -1.44 -2.38
N VAL A 16 -11.65 -1.59 -2.15
CA VAL A 16 -10.89 -0.77 -1.18
C VAL A 16 -10.00 0.26 -1.85
N PHE A 17 -9.84 0.21 -3.16
CA PHE A 17 -9.08 1.22 -3.88
C PHE A 17 -9.83 2.55 -3.90
N PRO A 18 -9.08 3.68 -3.86
CA PRO A 18 -9.66 5.00 -4.12
C PRO A 18 -10.17 5.09 -5.55
N SER A 19 -11.01 6.09 -5.81
CA SER A 19 -11.44 6.41 -7.18
C SER A 19 -10.24 6.79 -8.06
N ILE A 20 -10.34 6.51 -9.35
CA ILE A 20 -9.30 6.91 -10.32
C ILE A 20 -9.10 8.42 -10.29
N GLU A 21 -10.18 9.19 -10.15
CA GLU A 21 -10.09 10.64 -10.01
C GLU A 21 -9.23 11.05 -8.82
N ARG A 22 -9.41 10.38 -7.67
CA ARG A 22 -8.63 10.68 -6.46
C ARG A 22 -7.17 10.27 -6.62
N ILE A 23 -6.90 9.10 -7.21
CA ILE A 23 -5.53 8.62 -7.49
C ILE A 23 -4.77 9.61 -8.37
N ASN A 24 -5.44 10.20 -9.36
CA ASN A 24 -4.84 11.16 -10.26
C ASN A 24 -4.61 12.55 -9.64
N LYS A 25 -5.20 12.84 -8.50
CA LYS A 25 -4.99 14.10 -7.77
C LYS A 25 -3.73 14.07 -6.89
N GLY A 26 -3.25 12.90 -6.50
CA GLY A 26 -2.08 12.77 -5.64
C GLY A 26 -2.10 11.51 -4.79
N PRO A 27 -1.13 11.36 -3.89
CA PRO A 27 -1.00 10.15 -3.08
C PRO A 27 -2.21 9.94 -2.16
N VAL A 28 -2.62 8.69 -2.02
CA VAL A 28 -3.75 8.28 -1.19
C VAL A 28 -3.55 6.85 -0.69
N ALA A 29 -4.03 6.56 0.52
CA ALA A 29 -3.90 5.24 1.12
C ALA A 29 -4.85 4.22 0.50
N VAL A 30 -4.35 3.00 0.30
CA VAL A 30 -5.12 1.80 0.03
C VAL A 30 -5.03 0.91 1.26
N VAL A 31 -6.17 0.60 1.87
CA VAL A 31 -6.24 -0.19 3.10
C VAL A 31 -6.81 -1.56 2.76
N GLU A 32 -5.92 -2.54 2.61
CA GLU A 32 -6.30 -3.90 2.25
C GLU A 32 -6.53 -4.77 3.49
N CYS A 33 -7.41 -4.31 4.36
CA CYS A 33 -7.82 -5.02 5.57
C CYS A 33 -9.25 -5.53 5.35
N TYR A 34 -9.38 -6.84 5.10
CA TYR A 34 -10.64 -7.43 4.65
C TYR A 34 -11.38 -8.21 5.73
N GLN A 35 -10.74 -8.45 6.87
CA GLN A 35 -11.27 -9.26 7.95
C GLN A 35 -11.47 -8.45 9.22
N LYS A 36 -12.50 -8.81 9.99
CA LYS A 36 -12.71 -8.24 11.33
C LYS A 36 -11.69 -8.82 12.28
N ILE A 37 -10.80 -7.96 12.78
CA ILE A 37 -9.78 -8.29 13.78
C ILE A 37 -9.69 -7.16 14.82
N PRO A 38 -9.33 -7.43 16.07
CA PRO A 38 -9.16 -6.39 17.08
C PRO A 38 -7.86 -5.61 16.84
N CYS A 39 -7.92 -4.55 16.03
CA CYS A 39 -6.75 -3.79 15.60
C CYS A 39 -7.14 -2.37 15.18
N ASN A 40 -6.35 -1.36 15.59
CA ASN A 40 -6.62 0.04 15.24
C ASN A 40 -5.40 0.96 15.05
N PRO A 41 -4.13 0.49 14.95
CA PRO A 41 -3.00 1.40 14.80
C PRO A 41 -3.10 2.37 13.60
N CYS A 42 -3.77 1.96 12.53
CA CYS A 42 -3.96 2.81 11.36
C CYS A 42 -4.84 4.04 11.66
N GLU A 43 -5.87 3.89 12.48
CA GLU A 43 -6.70 5.01 12.94
C GLU A 43 -5.88 5.98 13.79
N THR A 44 -5.16 5.44 14.78
CA THR A 44 -4.33 6.25 15.68
C THR A 44 -3.22 6.99 14.93
N ALA A 45 -2.65 6.37 13.89
CA ALA A 45 -1.55 6.93 13.11
C ALA A 45 -2.00 8.05 12.15
N CYS A 46 -3.28 8.13 11.81
CA CYS A 46 -3.76 9.05 10.78
C CYS A 46 -4.04 10.45 11.35
N PRO A 47 -3.18 11.45 11.06
CA PRO A 47 -3.38 12.81 11.61
C PRO A 47 -4.57 13.53 10.98
N ALA A 48 -5.00 13.11 9.79
CA ALA A 48 -6.13 13.72 9.07
C ALA A 48 -7.49 13.09 9.45
N GLY A 49 -7.49 12.03 10.27
CA GLY A 49 -8.72 11.31 10.61
C GLY A 49 -9.37 10.64 9.40
N ALA A 50 -8.56 10.27 8.40
CA ALA A 50 -9.04 9.67 7.16
C ALA A 50 -9.33 8.17 7.29
N ILE A 51 -8.69 7.50 8.25
CA ILE A 51 -8.92 6.07 8.53
C ILE A 51 -9.61 5.96 9.87
N ARG A 52 -10.73 5.22 9.89
CA ARG A 52 -11.53 5.03 11.10
C ARG A 52 -11.92 3.57 11.28
N VAL A 53 -11.69 3.07 12.47
CA VAL A 53 -12.18 1.78 12.95
C VAL A 53 -13.47 2.02 13.75
N GLY A 54 -13.53 3.13 14.51
CA GLY A 54 -14.70 3.52 15.31
C GLY A 54 -14.77 2.84 16.67
N ASP A 55 -15.98 2.77 17.21
CA ASP A 55 -16.19 2.34 18.59
C ASP A 55 -15.90 0.85 18.85
N ASP A 56 -16.07 0.01 17.84
CA ASP A 56 -15.73 -1.41 17.95
C ASP A 56 -14.39 -1.67 17.26
N ILE A 57 -13.39 -2.02 18.07
CA ILE A 57 -12.03 -2.30 17.60
C ILE A 57 -11.97 -3.43 16.55
N ASN A 58 -13.01 -4.26 16.46
CA ASN A 58 -13.09 -5.34 15.47
C ASN A 58 -13.59 -4.88 14.11
N ASN A 59 -14.02 -3.65 13.98
CA ASN A 59 -14.51 -3.16 12.69
C ASN A 59 -13.39 -3.12 11.65
N ILE A 60 -13.78 -3.39 10.40
CA ILE A 60 -12.89 -3.19 9.25
C ILE A 60 -12.66 -1.68 9.08
N PRO A 61 -11.41 -1.22 8.95
CA PRO A 61 -11.12 0.20 8.79
C PRO A 61 -11.80 0.78 7.54
N ALA A 62 -12.45 1.91 7.69
CA ALA A 62 -12.98 2.70 6.59
C ALA A 62 -12.02 3.84 6.27
N ARG A 63 -11.72 4.05 4.99
CA ARG A 63 -10.86 5.13 4.53
C ARG A 63 -11.70 6.17 3.78
N ASP A 64 -11.59 7.42 4.21
CA ASP A 64 -12.14 8.58 3.51
C ASP A 64 -11.06 9.13 2.56
N GLU A 65 -11.27 8.98 1.26
CA GLU A 65 -10.30 9.39 0.25
C GLU A 65 -10.14 10.91 0.14
N ASP A 66 -11.17 11.67 0.49
CA ASP A 66 -11.12 13.14 0.44
C ASP A 66 -10.33 13.71 1.62
N ARG A 67 -10.34 13.04 2.76
CA ARG A 67 -9.54 13.43 3.93
C ARG A 67 -8.11 12.96 3.88
N CYS A 68 -7.84 11.87 3.17
CA CYS A 68 -6.50 11.30 3.11
C CYS A 68 -5.53 12.24 2.42
N THR A 69 -4.43 12.58 3.10
CA THR A 69 -3.36 13.44 2.55
C THR A 69 -2.24 12.65 1.87
N GLY A 70 -2.28 11.32 1.93
CA GLY A 70 -1.23 10.47 1.37
C GLY A 70 0.09 10.52 2.12
N CYS A 71 0.11 10.94 3.38
CA CYS A 71 1.33 11.10 4.17
C CYS A 71 2.09 9.79 4.45
N GLY A 72 1.41 8.63 4.40
CA GLY A 72 2.02 7.31 4.54
C GLY A 72 2.32 6.87 5.97
N ARG A 73 1.93 7.61 7.00
CA ARG A 73 2.17 7.21 8.40
C ARG A 73 1.49 5.88 8.75
N CYS A 74 0.32 5.63 8.18
CA CYS A 74 -0.41 4.39 8.39
C CYS A 74 0.32 3.16 7.82
N VAL A 75 1.11 3.34 6.76
CA VAL A 75 1.82 2.24 6.09
C VAL A 75 2.77 1.54 7.05
N ALA A 76 3.65 2.31 7.70
CA ALA A 76 4.63 1.76 8.63
C ALA A 76 4.01 1.28 9.96
N LYS A 77 2.82 1.77 10.31
CA LYS A 77 2.16 1.43 11.58
C LYS A 77 1.24 0.22 11.48
N CYS A 78 0.87 -0.22 10.29
CA CYS A 78 0.04 -1.40 10.13
C CYS A 78 0.83 -2.67 10.45
N PRO A 79 0.50 -3.41 11.52
CA PRO A 79 1.26 -4.62 11.87
C PRO A 79 1.08 -5.75 10.87
N GLY A 80 -0.01 -5.73 10.10
CA GLY A 80 -0.27 -6.72 9.04
C GLY A 80 0.31 -6.35 7.68
N LEU A 81 1.02 -5.23 7.57
CA LEU A 81 1.57 -4.72 6.31
C LEU A 81 0.50 -4.60 5.20
N SER A 82 -0.70 -4.23 5.60
CA SER A 82 -1.89 -4.25 4.72
C SER A 82 -2.16 -2.92 4.03
N ILE A 83 -1.37 -1.90 4.31
CA ILE A 83 -1.60 -0.55 3.79
C ILE A 83 -0.46 -0.16 2.87
N MET A 84 -0.81 0.45 1.73
CA MET A 84 0.14 1.09 0.82
C MET A 84 -0.41 2.44 0.38
N ILE A 85 0.45 3.29 -0.17
CA ILE A 85 0.05 4.53 -0.81
C ILE A 85 0.10 4.34 -2.32
N VAL A 86 -0.90 4.83 -3.03
CA VAL A 86 -0.92 4.88 -4.49
C VAL A 86 -0.96 6.34 -4.94
N ASP A 87 -0.21 6.67 -5.97
CA ASP A 87 -0.13 8.01 -6.55
C ASP A 87 -0.06 7.93 -8.08
N GLY A 88 -1.11 8.37 -8.74
CA GLY A 88 -1.21 8.41 -10.19
C GLY A 88 -1.10 9.83 -10.77
N SER A 89 -0.68 10.82 -9.96
CA SER A 89 -0.67 12.20 -10.36
C SER A 89 0.53 12.60 -11.22
N LYS A 90 1.59 11.80 -11.24
CA LYS A 90 2.88 12.16 -11.86
C LYS A 90 2.99 11.79 -13.33
N SER A 91 2.25 10.77 -13.78
CA SER A 91 2.30 10.28 -15.16
C SER A 91 0.99 9.63 -15.56
N ALA A 92 0.62 9.77 -16.83
CA ALA A 92 -0.53 9.05 -17.38
C ALA A 92 -0.22 7.57 -17.66
N LYS A 93 1.05 7.20 -17.79
CA LYS A 93 1.50 5.85 -18.16
C LYS A 93 1.89 5.00 -16.98
N THR A 94 2.32 5.62 -15.88
CA THR A 94 2.83 4.93 -14.71
C THR A 94 2.06 5.35 -13.45
N VAL A 95 2.24 4.56 -12.41
CA VAL A 95 1.70 4.83 -11.08
C VAL A 95 2.78 4.52 -10.05
N GLU A 96 2.87 5.35 -9.02
CA GLU A 96 3.77 5.09 -7.90
C GLU A 96 3.03 4.41 -6.76
N PHE A 97 3.70 3.45 -6.14
CA PHE A 97 3.26 2.83 -4.89
C PHE A 97 4.32 3.04 -3.81
N ARG A 98 3.87 3.28 -2.59
CA ARG A 98 4.71 3.24 -1.39
C ARG A 98 4.28 2.03 -0.58
N ILE A 99 5.15 1.04 -0.50
CA ILE A 99 4.86 -0.25 0.12
C ILE A 99 5.70 -0.47 1.38
N PRO A 100 5.15 -1.11 2.41
CA PRO A 100 5.96 -1.57 3.54
C PRO A 100 6.84 -2.74 3.07
N TYR A 101 8.12 -2.73 3.44
CA TYR A 101 9.08 -3.74 2.99
C TYR A 101 10.03 -4.11 4.11
N GLU A 102 9.86 -5.27 4.69
CA GLU A 102 10.64 -5.74 5.84
C GLU A 102 11.68 -6.82 5.49
N PHE A 103 11.96 -7.01 4.21
CA PHE A 103 12.98 -7.96 3.75
C PHE A 103 14.35 -7.30 3.61
N LEU A 104 15.38 -8.14 3.58
CA LEU A 104 16.76 -7.74 3.31
C LEU A 104 17.30 -8.51 2.10
N PRO A 105 18.19 -7.90 1.31
CA PRO A 105 18.66 -6.53 1.40
C PRO A 105 17.60 -5.52 0.96
N LEU A 106 17.68 -4.29 1.50
CA LEU A 106 16.83 -3.20 1.01
C LEU A 106 17.28 -2.81 -0.38
N PRO A 107 16.34 -2.53 -1.30
CA PRO A 107 16.69 -1.99 -2.61
C PRO A 107 17.19 -0.55 -2.49
N GLN A 108 17.87 -0.09 -3.52
CA GLN A 108 18.36 1.28 -3.62
C GLN A 108 17.57 2.06 -4.69
N ALA A 109 17.46 3.36 -4.51
CA ALA A 109 16.86 4.23 -5.52
C ALA A 109 17.55 4.06 -6.88
N GLY A 110 16.77 3.94 -7.93
CA GLY A 110 17.26 3.71 -9.29
C GLY A 110 17.33 2.25 -9.72
N GLU A 111 17.24 1.30 -8.77
CA GLU A 111 17.22 -0.11 -9.12
C GLU A 111 15.92 -0.50 -9.83
N THR A 112 16.05 -1.44 -10.78
CA THR A 112 14.91 -2.15 -11.35
C THR A 112 14.75 -3.47 -10.60
N VAL A 113 13.56 -3.70 -10.10
CA VAL A 113 13.21 -4.89 -9.33
C VAL A 113 11.98 -5.57 -9.94
N VAL A 114 11.68 -6.77 -9.47
CA VAL A 114 10.52 -7.52 -9.96
C VAL A 114 9.28 -7.11 -9.17
N GLY A 115 8.25 -6.66 -9.88
CA GLY A 115 6.92 -6.41 -9.30
C GLY A 115 6.15 -7.70 -9.16
N LEU A 116 5.50 -7.87 -8.01
CA LEU A 116 4.75 -9.07 -7.65
C LEU A 116 3.28 -8.75 -7.43
N ASP A 117 2.44 -9.71 -7.77
CA ASP A 117 1.02 -9.68 -7.41
C ASP A 117 0.79 -10.17 -5.96
N ARG A 118 -0.48 -10.29 -5.55
CA ARG A 118 -0.86 -10.74 -4.20
C ARG A 118 -0.62 -12.21 -3.95
N ALA A 119 -0.38 -13.00 -4.99
CA ALA A 119 0.04 -14.39 -4.89
C ALA A 119 1.56 -14.55 -4.85
N GLY A 120 2.31 -13.44 -4.93
CA GLY A 120 3.77 -13.44 -4.99
C GLY A 120 4.32 -13.81 -6.37
N GLN A 121 3.48 -13.77 -7.42
CA GLN A 121 3.92 -14.08 -8.77
C GLN A 121 4.49 -12.85 -9.46
N PRO A 122 5.58 -12.99 -10.23
CA PRO A 122 6.13 -11.89 -11.03
C PRO A 122 5.13 -11.44 -12.09
N ILE A 123 4.86 -10.15 -12.16
CA ILE A 123 3.91 -9.58 -13.13
C ILE A 123 4.49 -8.43 -13.95
N CYS A 124 5.48 -7.72 -13.44
CA CYS A 124 6.02 -6.54 -14.13
C CYS A 124 7.41 -6.20 -13.63
N GLU A 125 8.05 -5.26 -14.31
CA GLU A 125 9.20 -4.55 -13.78
C GLU A 125 8.73 -3.39 -12.92
N ALA A 126 9.45 -3.12 -11.84
CA ALA A 126 9.22 -1.99 -10.96
C ALA A 126 10.54 -1.21 -10.79
N ARG A 127 10.47 0.10 -10.86
CA ARG A 127 11.64 0.96 -10.64
C ARG A 127 11.58 1.55 -9.24
N VAL A 128 12.61 1.36 -8.47
CA VAL A 128 12.71 1.93 -7.12
C VAL A 128 13.00 3.42 -7.23
N VAL A 129 12.09 4.24 -6.71
CA VAL A 129 12.21 5.69 -6.72
C VAL A 129 12.90 6.17 -5.45
N ARG A 130 12.53 5.60 -4.31
CA ARG A 130 13.03 6.02 -3.00
C ARG A 130 12.82 4.94 -1.96
N VAL A 131 13.70 4.91 -0.97
CA VAL A 131 13.54 4.08 0.24
C VAL A 131 13.52 5.03 1.45
N THR A 132 12.47 4.96 2.25
CA THR A 132 12.27 5.78 3.43
C THR A 132 12.33 4.88 4.67
N ASN A 133 13.28 5.13 5.56
CA ASN A 133 13.50 4.28 6.74
C ASN A 133 13.88 5.11 7.97
N PRO A 134 13.04 6.07 8.41
CA PRO A 134 13.33 6.84 9.62
C PRO A 134 13.08 6.00 10.89
N PRO A 135 13.69 6.38 12.03
CA PRO A 135 13.45 5.68 13.30
C PRO A 135 11.97 5.57 13.69
N ALA A 136 11.15 6.55 13.30
CA ALA A 136 9.71 6.56 13.59
C ALA A 136 8.94 5.42 12.91
N PHE A 137 9.52 4.73 11.93
CA PHE A 137 8.89 3.59 11.25
C PHE A 137 9.19 2.24 11.92
N ASP A 138 9.88 2.23 13.04
CA ASP A 138 10.13 1.02 13.84
C ASP A 138 10.62 -0.18 13.02
N ARG A 139 11.59 0.04 12.14
CA ARG A 139 12.19 -0.97 11.25
C ARG A 139 11.24 -1.50 10.18
N THR A 140 10.21 -0.74 9.83
CA THR A 140 9.40 -0.99 8.63
C THR A 140 9.74 0.04 7.55
N PRO A 141 10.79 -0.19 6.74
CA PRO A 141 11.07 0.69 5.61
C PRO A 141 9.89 0.78 4.66
N VAL A 142 9.70 1.94 4.06
CA VAL A 142 8.71 2.16 3.00
C VAL A 142 9.44 2.39 1.70
N VAL A 143 9.21 1.52 0.72
CA VAL A 143 9.82 1.59 -0.60
C VAL A 143 8.83 2.22 -1.56
N THR A 144 9.25 3.30 -2.23
CA THR A 144 8.48 3.92 -3.31
C THR A 144 8.93 3.33 -4.63
N VAL A 145 8.01 2.74 -5.37
CA VAL A 145 8.26 2.14 -6.68
C VAL A 145 7.32 2.71 -7.73
N GLU A 146 7.80 2.75 -8.96
CA GLU A 146 7.02 3.13 -10.13
C GLU A 146 6.79 1.89 -11.00
N VAL A 147 5.54 1.65 -11.37
CA VAL A 147 5.13 0.56 -12.24
C VAL A 147 4.23 1.07 -13.36
N ASP A 148 4.09 0.29 -14.44
CA ASP A 148 3.14 0.59 -15.49
C ASP A 148 1.71 0.64 -14.91
N ARG A 149 0.93 1.64 -15.31
CA ARG A 149 -0.43 1.85 -14.82
C ARG A 149 -1.38 0.67 -15.12
N ALA A 150 -1.06 -0.15 -16.10
CA ALA A 150 -1.83 -1.36 -16.39
C ALA A 150 -1.90 -2.32 -15.20
N TYR A 151 -0.93 -2.24 -14.28
CA TYR A 151 -0.86 -3.09 -13.09
C TYR A 151 -1.43 -2.43 -11.82
N LEU A 152 -2.20 -1.36 -11.96
CA LEU A 152 -2.75 -0.59 -10.84
C LEU A 152 -3.40 -1.45 -9.76
N TYR A 153 -4.21 -2.43 -10.15
CA TYR A 153 -4.94 -3.30 -9.22
C TYR A 153 -4.24 -4.63 -8.94
N ASP A 154 -3.20 -4.96 -9.68
CA ASP A 154 -2.53 -6.26 -9.59
C ASP A 154 -1.24 -6.19 -8.78
N PHE A 155 -0.50 -5.08 -8.86
CA PHE A 155 0.74 -4.89 -8.13
C PHE A 155 0.52 -4.86 -6.62
N ARG A 156 1.41 -5.55 -5.87
CA ARG A 156 1.34 -5.52 -4.41
C ARG A 156 2.68 -5.44 -3.71
N ASN A 157 3.71 -6.07 -4.23
CA ASN A 157 5.01 -6.13 -3.58
C ASN A 157 6.14 -6.21 -4.61
N ILE A 158 7.35 -6.26 -4.15
CA ILE A 158 8.53 -6.40 -4.98
C ILE A 158 9.41 -7.55 -4.50
N ARG A 159 10.23 -8.04 -5.41
CA ARG A 159 11.34 -8.92 -5.10
C ARG A 159 12.61 -8.29 -5.67
N THR A 160 13.56 -8.05 -4.78
CA THR A 160 14.91 -7.67 -5.21
C THR A 160 15.55 -8.90 -5.85
N GLU A 161 16.26 -8.73 -6.96
CA GLU A 161 16.94 -9.84 -7.57
C GLU A 161 18.03 -10.38 -6.65
N ALA A 162 17.92 -11.63 -6.46
CA ALA A 162 18.99 -12.39 -5.88
C ALA A 162 19.70 -13.18 -7.00
#